data_cb5e96cd9ba156b1c3c87bfce0eef84f
#
_entry.id   cb5e96cd9ba156b1c3c87bfce0eef84f
#
_cell.length_a   1.000
_cell.length_b   1.000
_cell.length_c   1.000
_cell.angle_alpha   90.00
_cell.angle_beta   90.00
_cell.angle_gamma   90.00
#
_symmetry.space_group_name_H-M   'P 1'
#
loop_
_entity.id
_entity.type
_entity.pdbx_description
1 polymer ?
#
loop_
_entity_poly.entity_id
_entity_poly.type
_entity_poly.pdbx_seq_one_letter_code
_entity_poly.pdbx_strand_id
1 'polypeptide(L)'
;MFPADELYGEWTNEWVNPFRGKKVDMPDSCVIDCSTFVLPMDSMTRVTSKYGPRRRRMHKGIDLKVQIGDTIRAAFDGKVRIKNFERRGYGYYLVIRHPNGLETVYGHLSKFLVGVNDIVRAGDPIALGGNTGRSTGSHLHFETRFLGQAINPADIIDFENSIPHQDQYVFRNVKINGRKSNIYTSSNSQMVYHRVKSGDTLGKIARIYGTTVNELCRLNGLKSTSMLRIGQSIRCSAGVETAAKATPKAQTQKKSTASGSSKKITVQASSSATASLGENTNTMNDVELLRFIIVLNPVIRLRYR
;
A
#
# COMPACT_ATOMS: atom_id res chain seq x y z
N MET A 1 19.50 9.39 0.81
CA MET A 1 18.33 9.50 -0.07
C MET A 1 17.10 9.68 0.83
N PHE A 2 16.18 10.55 0.46
CA PHE A 2 14.93 10.74 1.18
C PHE A 2 13.84 9.85 0.58
N PRO A 3 12.90 9.32 1.38
CA PRO A 3 11.83 8.48 0.86
C PRO A 3 10.93 9.24 -0.12
N ALA A 4 10.60 8.63 -1.27
CA ALA A 4 9.70 9.14 -2.29
C ALA A 4 10.08 10.54 -2.83
N ASP A 5 11.38 10.81 -3.00
CA ASP A 5 11.88 12.10 -3.50
C ASP A 5 11.30 12.47 -4.86
N GLU A 6 11.10 11.49 -5.74
CA GLU A 6 10.51 11.67 -7.07
C GLU A 6 9.07 12.19 -7.03
N LEU A 7 8.34 11.92 -5.94
CA LEU A 7 6.96 12.39 -5.74
C LEU A 7 6.89 13.74 -5.01
N TYR A 8 7.79 13.94 -4.06
CA TYR A 8 7.69 15.08 -3.14
C TYR A 8 8.65 16.22 -3.46
N GLY A 9 9.72 15.95 -4.22
CA GLY A 9 10.79 16.91 -4.48
C GLY A 9 11.54 17.29 -3.19
N GLU A 10 11.54 18.55 -2.85
CA GLU A 10 12.30 19.08 -1.72
C GLU A 10 11.88 18.47 -0.36
N TRP A 11 12.87 18.09 0.45
CA TRP A 11 12.67 17.66 1.84
C TRP A 11 12.50 18.86 2.75
N THR A 12 11.30 19.00 3.35
CA THR A 12 10.97 20.09 4.29
C THR A 12 10.44 19.53 5.60
N ASN A 13 10.87 20.11 6.71
CA ASN A 13 10.50 19.71 8.07
C ASN A 13 9.50 20.66 8.73
N GLU A 14 9.01 21.69 8.01
CA GLU A 14 8.26 22.78 8.62
C GLU A 14 6.76 22.46 8.76
N TRP A 15 6.13 22.00 7.69
CA TRP A 15 4.68 21.89 7.61
C TRP A 15 4.23 20.44 7.40
N VAL A 16 3.13 20.06 8.06
CA VAL A 16 2.49 18.74 7.83
C VAL A 16 2.12 18.57 6.35
N ASN A 17 1.63 19.64 5.70
CA ASN A 17 1.53 19.64 4.24
C ASN A 17 2.82 20.25 3.64
N PRO A 18 3.71 19.45 3.03
CA PRO A 18 4.98 19.93 2.47
C PRO A 18 4.79 20.92 1.30
N PHE A 19 3.62 20.94 0.69
CA PHE A 19 3.30 21.81 -0.43
C PHE A 19 2.49 23.05 -0.03
N ARG A 20 2.56 23.48 1.24
CA ARG A 20 1.81 24.64 1.70
C ARG A 20 2.11 25.87 0.84
N GLY A 21 1.06 26.43 0.20
CA GLY A 21 1.19 27.57 -0.70
C GLY A 21 1.75 27.26 -2.10
N LYS A 22 2.11 26.00 -2.37
CA LYS A 22 2.57 25.55 -3.70
C LYS A 22 1.46 24.77 -4.41
N LYS A 23 1.42 24.86 -5.74
CA LYS A 23 0.56 23.99 -6.56
C LYS A 23 1.19 22.58 -6.59
N VAL A 24 0.38 21.57 -6.31
CA VAL A 24 0.79 20.17 -6.40
C VAL A 24 0.25 19.60 -7.70
N ASP A 25 1.11 19.00 -8.49
CA ASP A 25 0.70 18.20 -9.64
C ASP A 25 0.33 16.81 -9.11
N MET A 26 -0.97 16.64 -8.88
CA MET A 26 -1.50 15.42 -8.28
C MET A 26 -1.77 14.41 -9.39
N PRO A 27 -1.19 13.20 -9.36
CA PRO A 27 -1.46 12.19 -10.36
C PRO A 27 -2.94 11.77 -10.35
N ASP A 28 -3.46 11.39 -11.49
CA ASP A 28 -4.85 10.89 -11.61
C ASP A 28 -5.04 9.60 -10.80
N SER A 29 -4.02 8.76 -10.75
CA SER A 29 -3.98 7.57 -9.89
C SER A 29 -2.54 7.23 -9.51
N CYS A 30 -2.37 6.58 -8.35
CA CYS A 30 -1.10 6.05 -7.89
C CYS A 30 -1.36 4.76 -7.11
N VAL A 31 -0.56 3.73 -7.37
CA VAL A 31 -0.59 2.48 -6.59
C VAL A 31 0.36 2.64 -5.41
N ILE A 32 -0.15 2.41 -4.21
CA ILE A 32 0.56 2.54 -2.95
C ILE A 32 0.66 1.16 -2.32
N ASP A 33 1.87 0.65 -2.12
CA ASP A 33 2.12 -0.62 -1.46
C ASP A 33 1.87 -0.49 0.05
N CYS A 34 0.91 -1.25 0.56
CA CYS A 34 0.54 -1.31 1.97
C CYS A 34 0.85 -2.66 2.60
N SER A 35 1.56 -3.56 1.90
CA SER A 35 1.84 -4.94 2.33
C SER A 35 2.68 -5.02 3.61
N THR A 36 3.49 -4.00 3.88
CA THR A 36 4.37 -3.91 5.06
C THR A 36 3.75 -3.18 6.25
N PHE A 37 2.45 -2.90 6.19
CA PHE A 37 1.76 -2.20 7.26
C PHE A 37 1.87 -2.93 8.61
N VAL A 38 2.18 -2.16 9.65
CA VAL A 38 2.10 -2.58 11.05
C VAL A 38 1.17 -1.63 11.81
N LEU A 39 0.31 -2.21 12.66
CA LEU A 39 -0.56 -1.38 13.51
C LEU A 39 0.29 -0.41 14.34
N PRO A 40 -0.05 0.89 14.42
CA PRO A 40 0.75 1.88 15.11
C PRO A 40 0.69 1.78 16.66
N MET A 41 0.41 0.61 17.21
CA MET A 41 0.34 0.30 18.64
C MET A 41 0.46 -1.21 18.90
N ASP A 42 0.76 -1.58 20.14
CA ASP A 42 1.04 -2.99 20.51
C ASP A 42 -0.17 -3.92 20.48
N SER A 43 -1.37 -3.39 20.60
CA SER A 43 -2.60 -4.18 20.63
C SER A 43 -3.72 -3.53 19.83
N MET A 44 -4.65 -4.36 19.39
CA MET A 44 -5.89 -3.88 18.76
C MET A 44 -6.63 -2.94 19.70
N THR A 45 -7.12 -1.84 19.16
CA THR A 45 -7.83 -0.83 19.90
C THR A 45 -9.09 -0.39 19.17
N ARG A 46 -9.96 0.29 19.92
CA ARG A 46 -11.19 0.82 19.36
C ARG A 46 -10.95 2.16 18.63
N VAL A 47 -11.49 2.30 17.43
CA VAL A 47 -11.63 3.60 16.78
C VAL A 47 -12.65 4.42 17.56
N THR A 48 -12.21 5.50 18.20
CA THR A 48 -13.07 6.40 19.00
C THR A 48 -13.68 7.51 18.17
N SER A 49 -13.03 7.89 17.05
CA SER A 49 -13.53 8.88 16.12
C SER A 49 -13.05 8.64 14.70
N LYS A 50 -14.00 8.67 13.77
CA LYS A 50 -13.77 8.42 12.34
C LYS A 50 -13.24 9.68 11.62
N TYR A 51 -12.56 9.46 10.49
CA TYR A 51 -12.24 10.49 9.51
C TYR A 51 -13.52 11.11 8.94
N GLY A 52 -13.47 12.40 8.60
CA GLY A 52 -14.58 13.05 7.90
C GLY A 52 -14.98 14.41 8.47
N PRO A 53 -16.04 15.01 7.92
CA PRO A 53 -16.52 16.33 8.32
C PRO A 53 -17.06 16.32 9.75
N ARG A 54 -16.68 17.33 10.55
CA ARG A 54 -17.20 17.62 11.88
C ARG A 54 -17.71 19.06 11.89
N ARG A 55 -18.96 19.31 12.09
CA ARG A 55 -19.59 20.64 12.14
C ARG A 55 -18.88 21.73 11.30
N ARG A 56 -17.80 22.34 11.83
CA ARG A 56 -17.03 23.44 11.19
C ARG A 56 -15.65 23.01 10.68
N ARG A 57 -15.28 21.71 10.77
CA ARG A 57 -13.93 21.24 10.48
C ARG A 57 -13.94 19.85 9.88
N MET A 58 -12.86 19.56 9.14
CA MET A 58 -12.54 18.22 8.69
C MET A 58 -11.65 17.53 9.72
N HIS A 59 -12.01 16.33 10.14
CA HIS A 59 -11.14 15.43 10.86
C HIS A 59 -10.31 14.67 9.84
N LYS A 60 -9.00 14.96 9.80
CA LYS A 60 -8.10 14.50 8.75
C LYS A 60 -7.52 13.10 8.99
N GLY A 61 -7.86 12.48 10.11
CA GLY A 61 -7.41 11.16 10.52
C GLY A 61 -8.49 10.39 11.24
N ILE A 62 -8.08 9.38 11.95
CA ILE A 62 -8.91 8.63 12.91
C ILE A 62 -8.31 8.78 14.30
N ASP A 63 -9.15 8.63 15.32
CA ASP A 63 -8.70 8.62 16.70
C ASP A 63 -8.80 7.18 17.24
N LEU A 64 -7.66 6.65 17.69
CA LEU A 64 -7.51 5.31 18.23
C LEU A 64 -7.32 5.39 19.74
N LYS A 65 -8.07 4.58 20.51
CA LYS A 65 -7.96 4.58 21.97
C LYS A 65 -6.58 4.07 22.40
N VAL A 66 -5.85 4.88 23.16
CA VAL A 66 -4.61 4.51 23.83
C VAL A 66 -4.60 5.06 25.24
N GLN A 67 -3.76 4.50 26.13
CA GLN A 67 -3.44 5.09 27.43
C GLN A 67 -2.23 6.03 27.30
N ILE A 68 -2.09 6.92 28.27
CA ILE A 68 -0.87 7.72 28.39
C ILE A 68 0.29 6.78 28.70
N GLY A 69 1.34 6.81 27.90
CA GLY A 69 2.50 5.95 28.03
C GLY A 69 2.50 4.69 27.16
N ASP A 70 1.37 4.33 26.53
CA ASP A 70 1.34 3.23 25.56
C ASP A 70 2.32 3.48 24.41
N THR A 71 3.01 2.44 23.98
CA THR A 71 3.98 2.54 22.89
C THR A 71 3.27 2.80 21.56
N ILE A 72 3.69 3.86 20.88
CA ILE A 72 3.27 4.17 19.52
C ILE A 72 4.37 3.75 18.55
N ARG A 73 3.99 3.03 17.48
CA ARG A 73 4.89 2.41 16.52
C ARG A 73 4.75 3.00 15.13
N ALA A 74 5.82 2.93 14.33
CA ALA A 74 5.80 3.31 12.93
C ALA A 74 4.91 2.35 12.13
N ALA A 75 3.98 2.89 11.33
CA ALA A 75 3.07 2.08 10.53
C ALA A 75 3.74 1.42 9.30
N PHE A 76 4.81 1.99 8.80
CA PHE A 76 5.63 1.52 7.67
C PHE A 76 7.09 1.89 7.90
N ASP A 77 8.00 1.29 7.14
CA ASP A 77 9.37 1.77 7.02
C ASP A 77 9.37 3.22 6.56
N GLY A 78 10.30 4.05 7.08
CA GLY A 78 10.31 5.44 6.67
C GLY A 78 11.38 6.29 7.33
N LYS A 79 11.25 7.60 7.11
CA LYS A 79 12.12 8.62 7.71
C LYS A 79 11.28 9.69 8.41
N VAL A 80 11.64 10.02 9.63
CA VAL A 80 10.95 11.03 10.43
C VAL A 80 11.17 12.40 9.79
N ARG A 81 10.10 12.98 9.27
CA ARG A 81 10.15 14.30 8.61
C ARG A 81 9.89 15.43 9.58
N ILE A 82 8.92 15.27 10.48
CA ILE A 82 8.57 16.30 11.47
C ILE A 82 8.51 15.67 12.87
N LYS A 83 9.07 16.41 13.82
CA LYS A 83 8.92 16.24 15.27
C LYS A 83 8.64 17.62 15.84
N ASN A 84 7.41 17.87 16.27
CA ASN A 84 7.02 19.21 16.69
C ASN A 84 5.88 19.19 17.72
N PHE A 85 5.52 20.38 18.23
CA PHE A 85 4.43 20.60 19.17
C PHE A 85 3.49 21.70 18.69
N GLU A 86 2.20 21.40 18.63
CA GLU A 86 1.13 22.36 18.27
C GLU A 86 0.06 22.43 19.36
N ARG A 87 0.11 23.44 20.21
CA ARG A 87 -0.74 23.58 21.39
C ARG A 87 -2.25 23.52 21.09
N ARG A 88 -2.72 24.11 20.00
CA ARG A 88 -4.14 24.17 19.60
C ARG A 88 -4.51 23.20 18.48
N GLY A 89 -3.64 22.22 18.22
CA GLY A 89 -3.79 21.21 17.17
C GLY A 89 -3.33 19.84 17.64
N TYR A 90 -2.33 19.30 16.97
CA TYR A 90 -1.83 17.92 17.16
C TYR A 90 -1.19 17.64 18.54
N GLY A 91 -0.87 18.65 19.37
CA GLY A 91 -0.03 18.47 20.55
C GLY A 91 1.39 18.08 20.15
N TYR A 92 2.04 17.19 20.88
CA TYR A 92 3.25 16.53 20.39
C TYR A 92 2.89 15.63 19.24
N TYR A 93 3.59 15.78 18.10
CA TYR A 93 3.29 14.99 16.91
C TYR A 93 4.53 14.67 16.09
N LEU A 94 4.46 13.56 15.37
CA LEU A 94 5.43 13.11 14.38
C LEU A 94 4.77 13.04 13.01
N VAL A 95 5.56 13.31 11.96
CA VAL A 95 5.23 12.96 10.59
C VAL A 95 6.36 12.11 10.04
N ILE A 96 6.01 10.94 9.51
CA ILE A 96 6.95 10.02 8.88
C ILE A 96 6.60 9.91 7.40
N ARG A 97 7.60 10.05 6.52
CA ARG A 97 7.47 9.80 5.09
C ARG A 97 7.99 8.42 4.78
N HIS A 98 7.24 7.69 3.95
CA HIS A 98 7.47 6.30 3.61
C HIS A 98 7.90 6.12 2.15
N PRO A 99 8.68 5.06 1.82
CA PRO A 99 9.08 4.76 0.44
C PRO A 99 7.90 4.51 -0.51
N ASN A 100 6.74 4.06 0.02
CA ASN A 100 5.53 3.84 -0.76
C ASN A 100 4.77 5.13 -1.14
N GLY A 101 5.32 6.31 -0.83
CA GLY A 101 4.72 7.61 -1.12
C GLY A 101 3.71 8.12 -0.09
N LEU A 102 3.35 7.34 0.94
CA LEU A 102 2.53 7.84 2.04
C LEU A 102 3.35 8.69 3.03
N GLU A 103 2.65 9.58 3.70
CA GLU A 103 3.06 10.15 4.98
C GLU A 103 2.05 9.75 6.05
N THR A 104 2.55 9.38 7.24
CA THR A 104 1.71 9.14 8.41
C THR A 104 1.95 10.21 9.46
N VAL A 105 0.87 10.61 10.13
CA VAL A 105 0.89 11.59 11.23
C VAL A 105 0.44 10.91 12.51
N TYR A 106 1.20 11.11 13.58
CA TYR A 106 0.93 10.59 14.91
C TYR A 106 0.79 11.78 15.86
N GLY A 107 -0.41 12.06 16.33
CA GLY A 107 -0.72 13.21 17.18
C GLY A 107 -1.11 12.87 18.61
N HIS A 108 -1.18 13.89 19.45
CA HIS A 108 -1.54 13.85 20.87
C HIS A 108 -0.60 13.02 21.74
N LEU A 109 0.67 12.89 21.30
CA LEU A 109 1.71 12.14 21.97
C LEU A 109 2.09 12.75 23.32
N SER A 110 2.71 11.98 24.22
CA SER A 110 3.28 12.45 25.49
C SER A 110 4.80 12.60 25.44
N LYS A 111 5.47 11.73 24.65
CA LYS A 111 6.93 11.72 24.54
C LYS A 111 7.36 11.19 23.18
N PHE A 112 8.42 11.76 22.63
CA PHE A 112 9.09 11.23 21.43
C PHE A 112 10.19 10.24 21.82
N LEU A 113 10.34 9.17 21.02
CA LEU A 113 11.44 8.21 21.15
C LEU A 113 12.43 8.32 20.00
N VAL A 114 12.10 9.12 18.97
CA VAL A 114 12.90 9.34 17.77
C VAL A 114 13.14 10.83 17.53
N GLY A 115 14.16 11.13 16.72
CA GLY A 115 14.53 12.46 16.25
C GLY A 115 14.06 12.75 14.82
N VAL A 116 14.19 14.02 14.40
CA VAL A 116 14.02 14.39 12.97
C VAL A 116 15.13 13.74 12.15
N ASN A 117 14.76 13.25 10.98
CA ASN A 117 15.62 12.52 10.05
C ASN A 117 16.02 11.09 10.48
N ASP A 118 15.58 10.59 11.63
CA ASP A 118 15.78 9.20 11.99
C ASP A 118 15.08 8.28 10.97
N ILE A 119 15.75 7.18 10.63
CA ILE A 119 15.19 6.10 9.83
C ILE A 119 14.52 5.12 10.79
N VAL A 120 13.28 4.76 10.49
CA VAL A 120 12.49 3.80 11.27
C VAL A 120 11.99 2.68 10.38
N ARG A 121 11.83 1.51 10.97
CA ARG A 121 11.18 0.36 10.35
C ARG A 121 9.73 0.24 10.81
N ALA A 122 8.89 -0.39 10.02
CA ALA A 122 7.54 -0.76 10.42
C ALA A 122 7.57 -1.53 11.75
N GLY A 123 6.79 -1.06 12.73
CA GLY A 123 6.76 -1.62 14.07
C GLY A 123 7.78 -1.05 15.06
N ASP A 124 8.74 -0.23 14.65
CA ASP A 124 9.67 0.41 15.58
C ASP A 124 8.94 1.36 16.55
N PRO A 125 9.31 1.41 17.84
CA PRO A 125 8.76 2.35 18.79
C PRO A 125 9.22 3.78 18.46
N ILE A 126 8.27 4.69 18.18
CA ILE A 126 8.56 6.07 17.77
C ILE A 126 8.15 7.11 18.80
N ALA A 127 7.17 6.80 19.65
CA ALA A 127 6.64 7.73 20.64
C ALA A 127 5.85 7.00 21.73
N LEU A 128 5.38 7.78 22.72
CA LEU A 128 4.43 7.33 23.71
C LEU A 128 3.09 8.05 23.53
N GLY A 129 2.00 7.31 23.70
CA GLY A 129 0.64 7.82 23.69
C GLY A 129 0.41 8.89 24.74
N GLY A 130 -0.48 9.82 24.50
CA GLY A 130 -0.69 10.95 25.37
C GLY A 130 -2.09 11.57 25.25
N ASN A 131 -2.17 12.82 25.71
CA ASN A 131 -3.39 13.65 25.67
C ASN A 131 -3.01 15.12 25.48
N THR A 132 -1.97 15.41 24.70
CA THR A 132 -1.46 16.77 24.49
C THR A 132 -2.16 17.49 23.35
N GLY A 133 -2.04 18.81 23.30
CA GLY A 133 -2.66 19.64 22.28
C GLY A 133 -4.17 19.74 22.44
N ARG A 134 -4.89 19.66 21.32
CA ARG A 134 -6.35 19.75 21.32
C ARG A 134 -7.01 18.40 21.44
N SER A 135 -6.97 17.82 22.60
CA SER A 135 -7.51 16.52 22.93
C SER A 135 -8.44 16.62 24.15
N THR A 136 -9.50 15.82 24.17
CA THR A 136 -10.46 15.73 25.30
C THR A 136 -10.30 14.47 26.13
N GLY A 137 -9.36 13.60 25.73
CA GLY A 137 -9.06 12.34 26.40
C GLY A 137 -7.96 11.59 25.68
N SER A 138 -7.28 10.69 26.37
CA SER A 138 -6.12 9.97 25.82
C SER A 138 -6.49 9.15 24.59
N HIS A 139 -5.85 9.47 23.45
CA HIS A 139 -5.99 8.76 22.18
C HIS A 139 -4.80 9.08 21.26
N LEU A 140 -4.54 8.21 20.31
CA LEU A 140 -3.67 8.48 19.17
C LEU A 140 -4.51 9.06 18.04
N HIS A 141 -4.21 10.27 17.60
CA HIS A 141 -4.70 10.80 16.34
C HIS A 141 -3.77 10.30 15.23
N PHE A 142 -4.30 9.48 14.32
CA PHE A 142 -3.55 8.84 13.22
C PHE A 142 -4.06 9.30 11.86
N GLU A 143 -3.16 9.83 11.01
CA GLU A 143 -3.48 10.21 9.64
C GLU A 143 -2.65 9.42 8.64
N THR A 144 -3.22 9.16 7.47
CA THR A 144 -2.52 8.79 6.24
C THR A 144 -2.66 9.93 5.24
N ARG A 145 -1.55 10.28 4.58
CA ARG A 145 -1.51 11.38 3.61
C ARG A 145 -0.74 10.96 2.36
N PHE A 146 -1.17 11.47 1.23
CA PHE A 146 -0.45 11.35 -0.03
C PHE A 146 -0.31 12.74 -0.66
N LEU A 147 0.91 13.16 -0.96
CA LEU A 147 1.24 14.49 -1.48
C LEU A 147 0.58 15.63 -0.69
N GLY A 148 0.64 15.55 0.65
CA GLY A 148 0.05 16.53 1.57
C GLY A 148 -1.48 16.44 1.74
N GLN A 149 -2.17 15.66 0.93
CA GLN A 149 -3.61 15.44 1.02
C GLN A 149 -3.93 14.30 1.99
N ALA A 150 -4.79 14.55 2.97
CA ALA A 150 -5.25 13.53 3.90
C ALA A 150 -6.17 12.53 3.19
N ILE A 151 -5.92 11.25 3.41
CA ILE A 151 -6.72 10.11 2.98
C ILE A 151 -7.38 9.53 4.22
N ASN A 152 -8.60 9.01 4.10
CA ASN A 152 -9.22 8.30 5.22
C ASN A 152 -8.41 7.03 5.55
N PRO A 153 -7.80 6.91 6.73
CA PRO A 153 -7.01 5.72 7.07
C PRO A 153 -7.82 4.42 7.00
N ALA A 154 -9.14 4.49 7.26
CA ALA A 154 -10.02 3.33 7.18
C ALA A 154 -10.31 2.86 5.74
N ASP A 155 -9.92 3.62 4.71
CA ASP A 155 -9.98 3.15 3.31
C ASP A 155 -8.78 2.28 2.95
N ILE A 156 -7.70 2.37 3.73
CA ILE A 156 -6.45 1.61 3.55
C ILE A 156 -6.41 0.44 4.54
N ILE A 157 -6.80 0.68 5.79
CA ILE A 157 -6.57 -0.19 6.94
C ILE A 157 -7.88 -0.66 7.55
N ASP A 158 -8.02 -1.95 7.72
CA ASP A 158 -9.04 -2.57 8.56
C ASP A 158 -8.54 -2.54 10.02
N PHE A 159 -9.01 -1.56 10.78
CA PHE A 159 -8.61 -1.40 12.18
C PHE A 159 -9.22 -2.45 13.10
N GLU A 160 -10.29 -3.13 12.70
CA GLU A 160 -10.87 -4.22 13.46
C GLU A 160 -9.99 -5.47 13.42
N ASN A 161 -9.41 -5.74 12.24
CA ASN A 161 -8.51 -6.86 12.03
C ASN A 161 -7.03 -6.49 12.12
N SER A 162 -6.69 -5.18 12.21
CA SER A 162 -5.32 -4.64 12.31
C SER A 162 -4.43 -4.94 11.10
N ILE A 163 -5.01 -4.90 9.91
CA ILE A 163 -4.36 -5.25 8.63
C ILE A 163 -4.80 -4.26 7.54
N PRO A 164 -4.05 -4.09 6.45
CA PRO A 164 -4.56 -3.37 5.29
C PRO A 164 -5.69 -4.16 4.63
N HIS A 165 -6.65 -3.46 4.02
CA HIS A 165 -7.71 -4.11 3.23
C HIS A 165 -7.14 -4.85 2.03
N GLN A 166 -6.04 -4.34 1.46
CA GLN A 166 -5.32 -4.89 0.32
C GLN A 166 -3.83 -4.56 0.44
N ASP A 167 -2.96 -5.38 -0.14
CA ASP A 167 -1.52 -5.08 -0.22
C ASP A 167 -1.25 -3.82 -1.04
N GLN A 168 -2.11 -3.51 -2.00
CA GLN A 168 -1.99 -2.32 -2.85
C GLN A 168 -3.24 -1.46 -2.74
N TYR A 169 -3.08 -0.24 -2.25
CA TYR A 169 -4.11 0.78 -2.26
C TYR A 169 -3.97 1.63 -3.52
N VAL A 170 -5.04 1.77 -4.30
CA VAL A 170 -5.05 2.64 -5.48
C VAL A 170 -5.61 4.00 -5.12
N PHE A 171 -4.72 4.97 -4.93
CA PHE A 171 -5.11 6.37 -4.82
C PHE A 171 -5.69 6.84 -6.16
N ARG A 172 -6.81 7.55 -6.14
CA ARG A 172 -7.43 8.17 -7.33
C ARG A 172 -7.80 9.61 -7.04
N ASN A 173 -7.34 10.51 -7.90
CA ASN A 173 -7.66 11.93 -7.84
C ASN A 173 -8.96 12.19 -8.61
N VAL A 174 -10.11 11.85 -8.02
CA VAL A 174 -11.42 11.98 -8.66
C VAL A 174 -12.09 13.27 -8.24
N LYS A 175 -12.68 13.97 -9.20
CA LYS A 175 -13.57 15.12 -8.92
C LYS A 175 -15.03 14.64 -9.00
N ILE A 176 -15.76 14.74 -7.91
CA ILE A 176 -17.21 14.51 -7.87
C ILE A 176 -17.89 15.86 -7.72
N ASN A 177 -18.78 16.21 -8.64
CA ASN A 177 -19.50 17.49 -8.65
C ASN A 177 -18.54 18.69 -8.52
N GLY A 178 -17.41 18.67 -9.24
CA GLY A 178 -16.40 19.72 -9.21
C GLY A 178 -15.54 19.77 -7.94
N ARG A 179 -15.79 18.94 -6.92
CA ARG A 179 -14.98 18.83 -5.70
C ARG A 179 -14.03 17.65 -5.80
N LYS A 180 -12.77 17.84 -5.37
CA LYS A 180 -11.81 16.75 -5.24
C LYS A 180 -12.35 15.74 -4.23
N SER A 181 -12.45 14.50 -4.61
CA SER A 181 -12.83 13.38 -3.75
C SER A 181 -11.91 12.21 -4.01
N ASN A 182 -11.33 11.68 -2.95
CA ASN A 182 -10.64 10.40 -3.01
C ASN A 182 -11.73 9.33 -2.88
N ILE A 183 -12.10 8.69 -3.97
CA ILE A 183 -12.96 7.53 -3.91
C ILE A 183 -12.07 6.30 -3.93
N TYR A 184 -12.17 5.55 -2.85
CA TYR A 184 -11.76 4.16 -2.86
C TYR A 184 -12.76 3.40 -3.73
N THR A 185 -12.37 3.03 -4.94
CA THR A 185 -13.04 1.96 -5.67
C THR A 185 -12.31 0.68 -5.34
N SER A 186 -12.91 -0.13 -4.49
CA SER A 186 -12.52 -1.53 -4.33
C SER A 186 -12.42 -2.14 -5.73
N SER A 187 -11.19 -2.33 -6.24
CA SER A 187 -11.00 -3.29 -7.30
C SER A 187 -11.42 -4.64 -6.72
N ASN A 188 -12.13 -5.44 -7.47
CA ASN A 188 -12.88 -6.64 -7.06
C ASN A 188 -12.00 -7.83 -6.55
N SER A 189 -10.82 -7.54 -6.03
CA SER A 189 -9.93 -8.51 -5.39
C SER A 189 -9.87 -8.23 -3.89
N GLN A 190 -11.00 -8.48 -3.21
CA GLN A 190 -11.01 -8.47 -1.74
C GLN A 190 -10.06 -9.55 -1.24
N MET A 191 -9.02 -9.13 -0.53
CA MET A 191 -8.25 -10.08 0.28
C MET A 191 -9.15 -10.60 1.38
N VAL A 192 -9.22 -11.91 1.48
CA VAL A 192 -10.02 -12.58 2.49
C VAL A 192 -9.13 -12.95 3.66
N TYR A 193 -9.49 -12.50 4.83
CA TYR A 193 -8.79 -12.81 6.07
C TYR A 193 -9.68 -13.65 6.99
N HIS A 194 -9.04 -14.54 7.74
CA HIS A 194 -9.66 -15.33 8.78
C HIS A 194 -9.10 -14.95 10.14
N ARG A 195 -9.96 -14.59 11.08
CA ARG A 195 -9.56 -14.38 12.46
C ARG A 195 -9.58 -15.71 13.21
N VAL A 196 -8.42 -16.12 13.68
CA VAL A 196 -8.24 -17.39 14.38
C VAL A 196 -9.10 -17.46 15.64
N LYS A 197 -9.92 -18.48 15.72
CA LYS A 197 -10.76 -18.82 16.88
C LYS A 197 -10.19 -20.04 17.60
N SER A 198 -10.68 -20.30 18.80
CA SER A 198 -10.33 -21.54 19.53
C SER A 198 -10.66 -22.77 18.68
N GLY A 199 -9.71 -23.70 18.56
CA GLY A 199 -9.84 -24.91 17.75
C GLY A 199 -9.61 -24.74 16.26
N ASP A 200 -9.14 -23.57 15.78
CA ASP A 200 -8.72 -23.40 14.40
C ASP A 200 -7.31 -23.94 14.17
N THR A 201 -7.13 -24.52 12.98
CA THR A 201 -5.85 -24.99 12.46
C THR A 201 -5.66 -24.47 11.04
N LEU A 202 -4.42 -24.38 10.55
CA LEU A 202 -4.17 -24.02 9.15
C LEU A 202 -4.94 -24.90 8.16
N GLY A 203 -5.05 -26.22 8.45
CA GLY A 203 -5.81 -27.14 7.60
C GLY A 203 -7.31 -26.86 7.59
N LYS A 204 -7.89 -26.50 8.75
CA LYS A 204 -9.31 -26.13 8.84
C LYS A 204 -9.59 -24.82 8.11
N ILE A 205 -8.73 -23.81 8.31
CA ILE A 205 -8.84 -22.51 7.63
C ILE A 205 -8.70 -22.69 6.12
N ALA A 206 -7.70 -23.46 5.65
CA ALA A 206 -7.52 -23.75 4.23
C ALA A 206 -8.78 -24.34 3.60
N ARG A 207 -9.42 -25.29 4.28
CA ARG A 207 -10.67 -25.92 3.81
C ARG A 207 -11.83 -24.94 3.74
N ILE A 208 -11.99 -24.07 4.74
CA ILE A 208 -13.07 -23.06 4.77
C ILE A 208 -12.97 -22.11 3.58
N TYR A 209 -11.75 -21.74 3.19
CA TYR A 209 -11.52 -20.73 2.15
C TYR A 209 -11.10 -21.33 0.79
N GLY A 210 -11.19 -22.65 0.62
CA GLY A 210 -10.88 -23.30 -0.65
C GLY A 210 -9.43 -23.16 -1.11
N THR A 211 -8.49 -22.99 -0.17
CA THR A 211 -7.06 -22.83 -0.40
C THR A 211 -6.25 -23.99 0.19
N THR A 212 -4.94 -23.96 0.10
CA THR A 212 -4.05 -24.97 0.67
C THR A 212 -3.29 -24.45 1.88
N VAL A 213 -2.83 -25.37 2.76
CA VAL A 213 -1.97 -24.99 3.90
C VAL A 213 -0.68 -24.33 3.42
N ASN A 214 -0.10 -24.81 2.32
CA ASN A 214 1.11 -24.23 1.74
C ASN A 214 0.88 -22.79 1.28
N GLU A 215 -0.25 -22.51 0.64
CA GLU A 215 -0.60 -21.16 0.21
C GLU A 215 -0.86 -20.24 1.41
N LEU A 216 -1.57 -20.70 2.45
CA LEU A 216 -1.72 -19.94 3.68
C LEU A 216 -0.37 -19.62 4.32
N CYS A 217 0.54 -20.59 4.37
CA CYS A 217 1.88 -20.39 4.90
C CYS A 217 2.65 -19.36 4.08
N ARG A 218 2.59 -19.43 2.75
CA ARG A 218 3.23 -18.49 1.83
C ARG A 218 2.71 -17.06 2.02
N LEU A 219 1.38 -16.90 2.08
CA LEU A 219 0.71 -15.61 2.21
C LEU A 219 0.97 -14.91 3.56
N ASN A 220 1.30 -15.68 4.61
CA ASN A 220 1.42 -15.17 5.97
C ASN A 220 2.83 -15.31 6.57
N GLY A 221 3.82 -15.76 5.79
CA GLY A 221 5.17 -16.00 6.31
C GLY A 221 5.23 -17.09 7.40
N LEU A 222 4.28 -18.04 7.39
CA LEU A 222 4.16 -19.11 8.37
C LEU A 222 4.80 -20.42 7.86
N LYS A 223 5.16 -21.29 8.82
CA LYS A 223 5.48 -22.69 8.53
C LYS A 223 4.24 -23.55 8.76
N SER A 224 4.13 -24.71 8.11
CA SER A 224 3.00 -25.64 8.31
C SER A 224 2.84 -26.10 9.76
N THR A 225 3.93 -26.04 10.54
CA THR A 225 4.00 -26.35 11.96
C THR A 225 3.77 -25.13 12.87
N SER A 226 3.55 -23.93 12.33
CA SER A 226 3.36 -22.72 13.14
C SER A 226 2.08 -22.84 13.98
N MET A 227 2.20 -22.52 15.27
CA MET A 227 1.05 -22.42 16.16
C MET A 227 0.30 -21.11 15.88
N LEU A 228 -1.01 -21.21 15.70
CA LEU A 228 -1.89 -20.08 15.54
C LEU A 228 -2.32 -19.53 16.90
N ARG A 229 -2.32 -18.22 17.06
CA ARG A 229 -2.82 -17.56 18.28
C ARG A 229 -4.28 -17.14 18.08
N ILE A 230 -5.12 -17.33 19.09
CA ILE A 230 -6.52 -16.85 19.07
C ILE A 230 -6.50 -15.33 18.85
N GLY A 231 -7.32 -14.85 17.88
CA GLY A 231 -7.34 -13.44 17.47
C GLY A 231 -6.34 -13.08 16.37
N GLN A 232 -5.40 -13.96 16.01
CA GLN A 232 -4.49 -13.75 14.88
C GLN A 232 -5.26 -13.66 13.57
N SER A 233 -4.91 -12.69 12.71
CA SER A 233 -5.44 -12.61 11.35
C SER A 233 -4.58 -13.45 10.41
N ILE A 234 -5.24 -14.32 9.64
CA ILE A 234 -4.62 -15.18 8.61
C ILE A 234 -5.17 -14.77 7.25
N ARG A 235 -4.31 -14.33 6.37
CA ARG A 235 -4.63 -14.02 4.98
C ARG A 235 -4.95 -15.31 4.23
N CYS A 236 -6.15 -15.41 3.65
CA CYS A 236 -6.69 -16.62 3.04
C CYS A 236 -6.74 -16.58 1.50
N SER A 237 -6.57 -15.41 0.89
CA SER A 237 -6.48 -15.26 -0.57
C SER A 237 -5.37 -14.29 -0.94
N ALA A 238 -4.63 -14.59 -2.01
CA ALA A 238 -3.87 -13.59 -2.74
C ALA A 238 -4.90 -12.77 -3.51
N GLY A 239 -4.98 -11.46 -3.32
CA GLY A 239 -5.82 -10.63 -4.19
C GLY A 239 -5.55 -11.00 -5.66
N VAL A 240 -6.61 -11.34 -6.41
CA VAL A 240 -6.45 -11.71 -7.82
C VAL A 240 -6.23 -10.43 -8.60
N GLU A 241 -5.04 -10.24 -9.17
CA GLU A 241 -4.89 -9.34 -10.31
C GLU A 241 -5.75 -9.90 -11.44
N THR A 242 -6.88 -9.29 -11.71
CA THR A 242 -7.58 -9.52 -12.97
C THR A 242 -6.79 -8.83 -14.08
N ALA A 243 -5.73 -9.48 -14.56
CA ALA A 243 -5.32 -9.29 -15.93
C ALA A 243 -6.57 -9.62 -16.77
N ALA A 244 -7.11 -8.64 -17.46
CA ALA A 244 -8.20 -8.82 -18.41
C ALA A 244 -7.74 -9.85 -19.46
N LYS A 245 -7.98 -11.12 -19.21
CA LYS A 245 -7.92 -12.16 -20.25
C LYS A 245 -9.10 -11.92 -21.14
N ALA A 246 -8.82 -11.35 -22.30
CA ALA A 246 -9.72 -11.39 -23.44
C ALA A 246 -10.07 -12.89 -23.67
N THR A 247 -11.30 -13.23 -23.37
CA THR A 247 -11.85 -14.56 -23.65
C THR A 247 -12.07 -14.64 -25.16
N PRO A 248 -11.48 -15.60 -25.89
CA PRO A 248 -11.91 -15.88 -27.25
C PRO A 248 -13.32 -16.47 -27.16
N LYS A 249 -14.30 -15.77 -27.76
CA LYS A 249 -15.64 -16.32 -27.99
C LYS A 249 -15.51 -17.64 -28.75
N ALA A 250 -15.84 -18.74 -28.11
CA ALA A 250 -16.09 -20.01 -28.79
C ALA A 250 -17.31 -19.84 -29.68
N GLN A 251 -17.07 -19.81 -30.99
CA GLN A 251 -18.13 -19.92 -31.99
C GLN A 251 -18.57 -21.39 -32.03
N THR A 252 -19.80 -21.63 -31.62
CA THR A 252 -20.50 -22.90 -31.79
C THR A 252 -20.77 -23.09 -33.28
N GLN A 253 -20.02 -23.97 -33.95
CA GLN A 253 -20.31 -24.36 -35.31
C GLN A 253 -21.50 -25.31 -35.30
N LYS A 254 -22.60 -24.87 -35.89
CA LYS A 254 -23.69 -25.73 -36.38
C LYS A 254 -23.22 -26.44 -37.64
N LYS A 255 -23.29 -27.77 -37.56
CA LYS A 255 -23.06 -28.70 -38.65
C LYS A 255 -24.17 -28.53 -39.69
N SER A 256 -23.86 -28.21 -40.94
CA SER A 256 -24.70 -28.46 -42.10
C SER A 256 -23.82 -29.00 -43.21
N THR A 257 -24.21 -30.19 -43.69
CA THR A 257 -23.69 -30.96 -44.80
C THR A 257 -24.09 -30.37 -46.11
N ALA A 258 -23.16 -30.20 -47.09
CA ALA A 258 -23.34 -30.52 -48.51
C ALA A 258 -22.07 -30.27 -49.31
N SER A 259 -21.67 -31.29 -49.96
CA SER A 259 -20.93 -31.57 -51.20
C SER A 259 -20.43 -30.44 -52.09
N GLY A 260 -19.21 -30.61 -52.63
CA GLY A 260 -18.95 -30.25 -54.02
C GLY A 260 -17.61 -29.59 -54.33
N SER A 261 -16.73 -30.35 -54.90
CA SER A 261 -15.83 -30.02 -56.02
C SER A 261 -14.54 -29.21 -55.82
N SER A 262 -13.51 -29.93 -56.22
CA SER A 262 -12.10 -29.58 -56.46
C SER A 262 -11.85 -28.28 -57.22
N LYS A 263 -10.79 -27.57 -56.85
CA LYS A 263 -9.79 -27.03 -57.81
C LYS A 263 -8.45 -26.75 -57.10
N LYS A 264 -7.45 -27.47 -57.61
CA LYS A 264 -6.02 -27.24 -57.36
C LYS A 264 -5.61 -25.92 -58.06
N ILE A 265 -4.87 -25.06 -57.34
CA ILE A 265 -3.97 -24.10 -58.01
C ILE A 265 -2.67 -24.04 -57.18
N THR A 266 -1.61 -24.40 -57.85
CA THR A 266 -0.19 -24.30 -57.49
C THR A 266 0.32 -22.97 -57.98
N VAL A 267 1.07 -22.21 -57.16
CA VAL A 267 2.07 -21.23 -57.61
C VAL A 267 3.05 -21.01 -56.46
N GLN A 268 4.18 -21.51 -56.57
CA GLN A 268 5.54 -21.02 -56.83
C GLN A 268 6.07 -19.88 -55.93
N ALA A 269 7.17 -20.24 -55.32
CA ALA A 269 8.11 -19.35 -54.62
C ALA A 269 8.83 -18.44 -55.62
N SER A 270 9.13 -17.21 -55.21
CA SER A 270 10.24 -16.47 -55.75
C SER A 270 10.90 -15.60 -54.65
N SER A 271 12.22 -15.73 -54.67
CA SER A 271 13.26 -15.19 -53.81
C SER A 271 13.53 -13.69 -54.02
N SER A 272 14.23 -13.15 -53.02
CA SER A 272 15.20 -12.07 -53.05
C SER A 272 14.73 -10.64 -52.83
N ALA A 273 15.17 -10.07 -51.69
CA ALA A 273 15.85 -8.76 -51.72
C ALA A 273 16.58 -8.56 -50.39
N THR A 274 17.88 -8.55 -50.47
CA THR A 274 18.86 -8.04 -49.51
C THR A 274 18.76 -6.54 -49.39
N ALA A 275 18.68 -6.01 -48.18
CA ALA A 275 18.96 -4.60 -47.92
C ALA A 275 19.74 -4.46 -46.60
N SER A 276 20.84 -3.79 -46.70
CA SER A 276 21.93 -3.47 -45.81
C SER A 276 21.53 -2.96 -44.43
N LEU A 277 22.15 -3.56 -43.41
CA LEU A 277 22.24 -3.04 -42.04
C LEU A 277 23.27 -1.90 -41.99
N GLY A 278 22.81 -0.73 -41.61
CA GLY A 278 23.68 0.35 -41.15
C GLY A 278 23.94 0.18 -39.67
N GLU A 279 25.21 0.01 -39.34
CA GLU A 279 25.72 -0.02 -37.96
C GLU A 279 25.48 1.33 -37.27
N ASN A 280 24.81 1.31 -36.12
CA ASN A 280 24.93 2.35 -35.13
C ASN A 280 24.96 1.68 -33.73
N THR A 281 26.13 1.20 -33.36
CA THR A 281 26.45 0.70 -32.01
C THR A 281 26.71 1.89 -31.11
N ASN A 282 25.67 2.31 -30.38
CA ASN A 282 25.84 3.19 -29.23
C ASN A 282 26.05 2.28 -28.01
N THR A 283 27.30 2.13 -27.58
CA THR A 283 27.70 1.36 -26.40
C THR A 283 27.18 2.06 -25.16
N MET A 284 26.10 1.53 -24.59
CA MET A 284 25.69 1.86 -23.21
C MET A 284 26.73 1.29 -22.25
N ASN A 285 27.22 2.12 -21.33
CA ASN A 285 28.14 1.73 -20.28
C ASN A 285 27.48 0.73 -19.32
N ASP A 286 28.27 -0.25 -18.86
CA ASP A 286 27.83 -1.30 -17.91
C ASP A 286 27.14 -0.77 -16.64
N VAL A 287 27.39 0.48 -16.27
CA VAL A 287 26.78 1.17 -15.13
C VAL A 287 25.31 1.55 -15.42
N GLU A 288 24.97 1.89 -16.66
CA GLU A 288 23.58 2.19 -17.05
C GLU A 288 22.73 0.93 -17.19
N LEU A 289 23.33 -0.16 -17.69
CA LEU A 289 22.68 -1.47 -17.76
C LEU A 289 22.33 -2.01 -16.35
N LEU A 290 23.23 -1.84 -15.38
CA LEU A 290 22.98 -2.18 -13.98
C LEU A 290 21.87 -1.35 -13.34
N ARG A 291 21.75 -0.07 -13.70
CA ARG A 291 20.64 0.78 -13.22
C ARG A 291 19.29 0.33 -13.78
N PHE A 292 19.22 -0.08 -15.04
CA PHE A 292 17.99 -0.56 -15.67
C PHE A 292 17.51 -1.91 -15.09
N ILE A 293 18.43 -2.80 -14.75
CA ILE A 293 18.13 -4.11 -14.14
C ILE A 293 17.61 -3.96 -12.70
N ILE A 294 18.12 -3.00 -11.94
CA ILE A 294 17.70 -2.74 -10.55
C ILE A 294 16.27 -2.17 -10.47
N VAL A 295 15.84 -1.42 -11.48
CA VAL A 295 14.50 -0.84 -11.54
C VAL A 295 13.44 -1.88 -11.93
N LEU A 296 13.82 -2.94 -12.65
CA LEU A 296 12.89 -3.96 -13.15
C LEU A 296 12.79 -5.22 -12.29
N ASN A 297 13.66 -5.40 -11.28
CA ASN A 297 13.63 -6.63 -10.48
C ASN A 297 14.11 -6.43 -9.03
N PRO A 298 13.23 -6.11 -8.07
CA PRO A 298 13.59 -5.83 -6.68
C PRO A 298 14.04 -7.05 -5.85
N VAL A 299 14.18 -8.24 -6.46
CA VAL A 299 14.47 -9.50 -5.74
C VAL A 299 15.96 -9.87 -5.70
N ILE A 300 16.84 -9.20 -6.44
CA ILE A 300 18.27 -9.51 -6.43
C ILE A 300 18.97 -8.69 -5.35
N ARG A 301 18.98 -9.17 -4.12
CA ARG A 301 19.92 -8.75 -3.08
C ARG A 301 21.24 -9.52 -3.27
N LEU A 302 22.20 -8.92 -3.89
CA LEU A 302 23.60 -9.39 -3.86
C LEU A 302 24.16 -9.20 -2.44
N ARG A 303 24.48 -10.32 -1.77
CA ARG A 303 25.35 -10.34 -0.60
C ARG A 303 26.78 -10.13 -1.07
N TYR A 304 27.37 -9.01 -0.73
CA TYR A 304 28.84 -8.88 -0.71
C TYR A 304 29.30 -8.91 0.74
N ARG A 305 30.31 -9.75 0.97
CA ARG A 305 31.13 -9.80 2.19
C ARG A 305 32.03 -8.58 2.24
#